data_078347d58cdb824d0dd7389529273815
#
_entry.id   078347d58cdb824d0dd7389529273815
#
_cell.length_a   1.000
_cell.length_b   1.000
_cell.length_c   1.000
_cell.angle_alpha   90.00
_cell.angle_beta   90.00
_cell.angle_gamma   90.00
#
_symmetry.space_group_name_H-M   'P 1'
#
loop_
_entity.id
_entity.type
_entity.pdbx_description
1 polymer ?
#
loop_
_entity_poly.entity_id
_entity_poly.type
_entity_poly.pdbx_seq_one_letter_code
_entity_poly.pdbx_strand_id
1 'polypeptide(L)'
;MKLRCILGLVLFSAVGVGFALAAETPSLWIDVPFVAQVKNGCGSAAMAMVMEYWEKKTGRSASGAGDAGKIQAALYSPAEEGIPASAMKRYFEDSGYRTFAFVGDWGELGHHLERGRPLIVSLKASGPHGPLHYVVVVGIESAKGYIYVNDPAQQKMLRLSREGFESEWSATEHWTLLAVPRSAD
;
A
#
# COMPACT_ATOMS: atom_id res chain seq x y z
N MET A 1 65.55 -32.13 49.94
CA MET A 1 64.06 -32.00 50.08
C MET A 1 63.61 -31.13 48.91
N LYS A 2 63.03 -31.73 47.85
CA LYS A 2 62.67 -31.09 46.60
C LYS A 2 61.12 -30.92 46.54
N LEU A 3 60.67 -29.64 46.59
CA LEU A 3 59.28 -29.25 46.53
C LEU A 3 58.82 -29.19 45.03
N ARG A 4 57.92 -30.05 44.58
CA ARG A 4 57.36 -30.01 43.23
C ARG A 4 56.07 -29.17 43.27
N CYS A 5 56.11 -27.98 42.64
CA CYS A 5 54.93 -27.19 42.30
C CYS A 5 54.20 -27.85 41.13
N ILE A 6 52.99 -28.27 41.34
CA ILE A 6 52.05 -28.72 40.27
C ILE A 6 51.24 -27.47 39.83
N LEU A 7 51.49 -27.02 38.62
CA LEU A 7 50.76 -25.94 37.98
C LEU A 7 49.50 -26.51 37.34
N GLY A 8 48.34 -26.30 37.95
CA GLY A 8 47.04 -26.70 37.38
C GLY A 8 46.62 -25.74 36.28
N LEU A 9 46.54 -26.25 35.07
CA LEU A 9 45.99 -25.54 33.89
C LEU A 9 44.50 -25.58 33.91
N VAL A 10 43.82 -24.47 34.20
CA VAL A 10 42.34 -24.34 34.09
C VAL A 10 42.01 -23.95 32.68
N LEU A 11 41.44 -24.89 31.92
CA LEU A 11 40.89 -24.61 30.59
C LEU A 11 39.50 -23.90 30.76
N PHE A 12 39.43 -22.64 30.42
CA PHE A 12 38.19 -21.89 30.32
C PHE A 12 37.57 -22.14 28.95
N SER A 13 36.57 -22.99 28.87
CA SER A 13 35.74 -23.17 27.67
C SER A 13 34.82 -21.99 27.51
N ALA A 14 35.12 -21.07 26.58
CA ALA A 14 34.22 -20.00 26.18
C ALA A 14 33.11 -20.60 25.29
N VAL A 15 31.91 -20.76 25.89
CA VAL A 15 30.71 -21.06 25.12
C VAL A 15 30.28 -19.78 24.38
N GLY A 16 30.62 -19.67 23.12
CA GLY A 16 30.15 -18.61 22.25
C GLY A 16 28.65 -18.75 22.01
N VAL A 17 27.83 -17.92 22.64
CA VAL A 17 26.42 -17.76 22.32
C VAL A 17 26.34 -17.01 21.00
N GLY A 18 26.22 -17.75 19.90
CA GLY A 18 25.93 -17.19 18.59
C GLY A 18 24.53 -16.55 18.59
N PHE A 19 24.45 -15.22 18.63
CA PHE A 19 23.24 -14.52 18.29
C PHE A 19 22.97 -14.74 16.81
N ALA A 20 22.03 -15.63 16.48
CA ALA A 20 21.44 -15.67 15.14
C ALA A 20 20.70 -14.35 14.94
N LEU A 21 21.30 -13.42 14.19
CA LEU A 21 20.59 -12.29 13.62
C LEU A 21 19.52 -12.88 12.71
N ALA A 22 18.28 -12.91 13.20
CA ALA A 22 17.13 -13.18 12.32
C ALA A 22 17.21 -12.12 11.22
N ALA A 23 17.46 -12.55 9.98
CA ALA A 23 17.40 -11.67 8.83
C ALA A 23 15.97 -11.09 8.81
N GLU A 24 15.85 -9.79 9.06
CA GLU A 24 14.56 -9.11 8.91
C GLU A 24 14.13 -9.30 7.46
N THR A 25 12.98 -9.92 7.28
CA THR A 25 12.37 -10.02 5.95
C THR A 25 12.16 -8.60 5.46
N PRO A 26 12.72 -8.19 4.30
CA PRO A 26 12.62 -6.81 3.86
C PRO A 26 11.16 -6.43 3.73
N SER A 27 10.79 -5.30 4.30
CA SER A 27 9.48 -4.69 4.08
C SER A 27 9.38 -4.36 2.60
N LEU A 28 8.34 -4.88 1.96
CA LEU A 28 8.05 -4.56 0.57
C LEU A 28 7.25 -3.26 0.53
N TRP A 29 7.78 -2.22 -0.11
CA TRP A 29 7.07 -0.97 -0.31
C TRP A 29 7.49 -0.26 -1.60
N ILE A 30 6.62 0.61 -2.09
CA ILE A 30 6.84 1.43 -3.28
C ILE A 30 6.57 2.90 -2.95
N ASP A 31 7.40 3.80 -3.49
CA ASP A 31 7.28 5.24 -3.21
C ASP A 31 6.23 5.88 -4.11
N VAL A 32 4.97 5.80 -3.67
CA VAL A 32 3.85 6.47 -4.32
C VAL A 32 3.76 7.92 -3.79
N PRO A 33 3.64 8.94 -4.64
CA PRO A 33 3.38 10.30 -4.22
C PRO A 33 2.16 10.38 -3.30
N PHE A 34 2.16 11.36 -2.40
CA PHE A 34 1.03 11.58 -1.51
C PHE A 34 0.24 12.81 -1.93
N VAL A 35 -1.07 12.65 -2.04
CA VAL A 35 -2.02 13.73 -2.31
C VAL A 35 -3.06 13.73 -1.19
N ALA A 36 -3.11 14.82 -0.41
CA ALA A 36 -4.13 14.99 0.61
C ALA A 36 -5.49 15.28 -0.05
N GLN A 37 -6.55 14.68 0.50
CA GLN A 37 -7.89 14.93 -0.02
C GLN A 37 -8.44 16.31 0.36
N VAL A 38 -9.29 16.83 -0.50
CA VAL A 38 -10.29 17.85 -0.13
C VAL A 38 -11.53 17.14 0.45
N LYS A 39 -12.52 17.91 0.92
CA LYS A 39 -13.77 17.31 1.44
C LYS A 39 -14.36 16.31 0.43
N ASN A 40 -14.68 15.12 0.88
CA ASN A 40 -15.22 14.00 0.08
C ASN A 40 -14.35 13.61 -1.15
N GLY A 41 -13.05 13.88 -1.08
CA GLY A 41 -12.10 13.74 -2.19
C GLY A 41 -11.17 12.51 -2.09
N CYS A 42 -11.49 11.51 -1.28
CA CYS A 42 -10.62 10.33 -1.13
C CYS A 42 -10.39 9.60 -2.47
N GLY A 43 -11.44 9.47 -3.29
CA GLY A 43 -11.34 8.83 -4.60
C GLY A 43 -10.46 9.60 -5.58
N SER A 44 -10.65 10.93 -5.69
CA SER A 44 -9.82 11.76 -6.57
C SER A 44 -8.37 11.81 -6.14
N ALA A 45 -8.10 11.88 -4.83
CA ALA A 45 -6.74 11.87 -4.30
C ALA A 45 -6.06 10.51 -4.51
N ALA A 46 -6.77 9.39 -4.27
CA ALA A 46 -6.24 8.05 -4.53
C ALA A 46 -5.91 7.83 -6.02
N MET A 47 -6.78 8.29 -6.92
CA MET A 47 -6.53 8.23 -8.36
C MET A 47 -5.31 9.07 -8.75
N ALA A 48 -5.22 10.31 -8.27
CA ALA A 48 -4.09 11.20 -8.51
C ALA A 48 -2.77 10.58 -8.06
N MET A 49 -2.71 10.00 -6.87
CA MET A 49 -1.52 9.34 -6.34
C MET A 49 -1.04 8.21 -7.27
N VAL A 50 -1.95 7.37 -7.78
CA VAL A 50 -1.61 6.27 -8.70
C VAL A 50 -1.15 6.81 -10.05
N MET A 51 -1.81 7.85 -10.59
CA MET A 51 -1.42 8.44 -11.88
C MET A 51 -0.06 9.12 -11.80
N GLU A 52 0.19 9.94 -10.78
CA GLU A 52 1.50 10.58 -10.55
C GLU A 52 2.63 9.55 -10.35
N TYR A 53 2.35 8.44 -9.66
CA TYR A 53 3.32 7.36 -9.52
C TYR A 53 3.74 6.81 -10.88
N TRP A 54 2.77 6.51 -11.74
CA TRP A 54 3.06 5.96 -13.07
C TRP A 54 3.72 6.99 -14.00
N GLU A 55 3.34 8.26 -13.92
CA GLU A 55 3.99 9.35 -14.65
C GLU A 55 5.48 9.42 -14.32
N LYS A 56 5.81 9.44 -13.03
CA LYS A 56 7.21 9.42 -12.57
C LYS A 56 7.96 8.16 -13.02
N LYS A 57 7.33 7.00 -12.92
CA LYS A 57 7.95 5.72 -13.23
C LYS A 57 8.19 5.51 -14.73
N THR A 58 7.31 6.02 -15.58
CA THR A 58 7.38 5.83 -17.04
C THR A 58 7.96 7.02 -17.77
N GLY A 59 8.15 8.16 -17.11
CA GLY A 59 8.55 9.43 -17.73
C GLY A 59 7.48 10.03 -18.65
N ARG A 60 6.25 9.52 -18.61
CA ARG A 60 5.12 10.00 -19.44
C ARG A 60 4.23 10.91 -18.60
N SER A 61 4.14 12.15 -19.00
CA SER A 61 3.16 13.06 -18.38
C SER A 61 1.79 12.83 -19.02
N ALA A 62 0.81 12.45 -18.22
CA ALA A 62 -0.59 12.32 -18.66
C ALA A 62 -1.26 13.70 -18.68
N SER A 63 -0.81 14.62 -19.51
CA SER A 63 -1.50 15.89 -19.87
C SER A 63 -2.38 16.54 -18.76
N GLY A 64 -2.00 16.36 -17.47
CA GLY A 64 -2.74 16.87 -16.31
C GLY A 64 -3.98 16.05 -15.94
N ALA A 65 -4.14 14.84 -16.45
CA ALA A 65 -5.22 13.93 -16.06
C ALA A 65 -5.08 13.46 -14.60
N GLY A 66 -3.87 13.45 -14.03
CA GLY A 66 -3.60 13.10 -12.64
C GLY A 66 -3.88 14.21 -11.62
N ASP A 67 -4.40 15.36 -12.03
CA ASP A 67 -4.75 16.45 -11.10
C ASP A 67 -6.01 16.10 -10.29
N ALA A 68 -5.85 15.98 -8.96
CA ALA A 68 -6.93 15.57 -8.06
C ALA A 68 -8.14 16.52 -8.10
N GLY A 69 -7.92 17.81 -8.28
CA GLY A 69 -9.00 18.81 -8.38
C GLY A 69 -9.81 18.63 -9.65
N LYS A 70 -9.16 18.37 -10.79
CA LYS A 70 -9.84 18.08 -12.06
C LYS A 70 -10.60 16.77 -12.01
N ILE A 71 -10.01 15.72 -11.42
CA ILE A 71 -10.67 14.42 -11.21
C ILE A 71 -11.92 14.61 -10.35
N GLN A 72 -11.79 15.34 -9.24
CA GLN A 72 -12.93 15.62 -8.36
C GLN A 72 -14.04 16.38 -9.09
N ALA A 73 -13.71 17.43 -9.83
CA ALA A 73 -14.68 18.21 -10.57
C ALA A 73 -15.40 17.41 -11.67
N ALA A 74 -14.70 16.45 -12.28
CA ALA A 74 -15.25 15.61 -13.36
C ALA A 74 -16.11 14.46 -12.87
N LEU A 75 -15.80 13.87 -11.70
CA LEU A 75 -16.35 12.58 -11.30
C LEU A 75 -17.16 12.59 -10.01
N TYR A 76 -17.14 13.68 -9.24
CA TYR A 76 -17.84 13.73 -7.96
C TYR A 76 -19.36 13.55 -8.15
N SER A 77 -19.92 12.63 -7.39
CA SER A 77 -21.36 12.38 -7.33
C SER A 77 -21.90 12.84 -5.97
N PRO A 78 -22.78 13.84 -5.92
CA PRO A 78 -23.42 14.24 -4.67
C PRO A 78 -24.28 13.13 -4.04
N ALA A 79 -24.86 12.25 -4.85
CA ALA A 79 -25.67 11.13 -4.37
C ALA A 79 -24.84 10.04 -3.65
N GLU A 80 -23.59 9.88 -4.09
CA GLU A 80 -22.63 8.91 -3.50
C GLU A 80 -21.72 9.58 -2.46
N GLU A 81 -21.82 10.89 -2.28
CA GLU A 81 -20.90 11.72 -1.48
C GLU A 81 -19.41 11.47 -1.80
N GLY A 82 -19.11 11.10 -3.04
CA GLY A 82 -17.77 10.68 -3.48
C GLY A 82 -17.70 10.35 -4.97
N ILE A 83 -16.69 9.59 -5.34
CA ILE A 83 -16.50 9.10 -6.71
C ILE A 83 -16.92 7.62 -6.79
N PRO A 84 -17.92 7.27 -7.61
CA PRO A 84 -18.31 5.86 -7.83
C PRO A 84 -17.15 5.05 -8.43
N ALA A 85 -16.97 3.80 -7.97
CA ALA A 85 -15.94 2.91 -8.47
C ALA A 85 -15.97 2.72 -10.01
N SER A 86 -17.17 2.70 -10.60
CA SER A 86 -17.35 2.60 -12.05
C SER A 86 -16.86 3.84 -12.81
N ALA A 87 -17.04 5.03 -12.23
CA ALA A 87 -16.54 6.27 -12.80
C ALA A 87 -15.01 6.35 -12.70
N MET A 88 -14.45 5.91 -11.58
CA MET A 88 -13.00 5.79 -11.36
C MET A 88 -12.35 4.89 -12.43
N LYS A 89 -12.92 3.70 -12.63
CA LYS A 89 -12.45 2.75 -13.65
C LYS A 89 -12.44 3.36 -15.04
N ARG A 90 -13.57 3.97 -15.47
CA ARG A 90 -13.70 4.59 -16.79
C ARG A 90 -12.69 5.72 -17.00
N TYR A 91 -12.52 6.58 -16.00
CA TYR A 91 -11.58 7.69 -16.10
C TYR A 91 -10.14 7.23 -16.30
N PHE A 92 -9.71 6.18 -15.60
CA PHE A 92 -8.41 5.56 -15.85
C PHE A 92 -8.29 5.02 -17.27
N GLU A 93 -9.31 4.34 -17.76
CA GLU A 93 -9.33 3.77 -19.12
C GLU A 93 -9.23 4.85 -20.19
N ASP A 94 -9.98 5.94 -20.03
CA ASP A 94 -9.96 7.12 -20.93
C ASP A 94 -8.62 7.88 -20.86
N SER A 95 -7.93 7.78 -19.71
CA SER A 95 -6.60 8.38 -19.48
C SER A 95 -5.44 7.48 -19.93
N GLY A 96 -5.70 6.36 -20.63
CA GLY A 96 -4.65 5.52 -21.21
C GLY A 96 -4.15 4.41 -20.28
N TYR A 97 -4.94 4.01 -19.28
CA TYR A 97 -4.66 2.87 -18.42
C TYR A 97 -5.48 1.64 -18.79
N ARG A 98 -5.00 0.47 -18.44
CA ARG A 98 -5.82 -0.74 -18.30
C ARG A 98 -6.19 -0.88 -16.84
N THR A 99 -7.45 -1.22 -16.58
CA THR A 99 -7.96 -1.35 -15.23
C THR A 99 -8.50 -2.75 -14.96
N PHE A 100 -8.31 -3.20 -13.73
CA PHE A 100 -8.83 -4.47 -13.24
C PHE A 100 -9.44 -4.20 -11.86
N ALA A 101 -10.76 -4.36 -11.76
CA ALA A 101 -11.45 -4.36 -10.48
C ALA A 101 -11.73 -5.82 -10.08
N PHE A 102 -11.35 -6.19 -8.87
CA PHE A 102 -11.45 -7.58 -8.40
C PHE A 102 -11.63 -7.64 -6.88
N VAL A 103 -12.03 -8.80 -6.39
CA VAL A 103 -12.01 -9.15 -4.96
C VAL A 103 -10.60 -9.58 -4.63
N GLY A 104 -9.87 -8.75 -3.87
CA GLY A 104 -8.47 -9.00 -3.55
C GLY A 104 -8.27 -9.89 -2.33
N ASP A 105 -7.05 -10.37 -2.17
CA ASP A 105 -6.58 -11.03 -0.96
C ASP A 105 -5.20 -10.51 -0.55
N TRP A 106 -4.77 -10.90 0.66
CA TRP A 106 -3.49 -10.46 1.23
C TRP A 106 -2.28 -10.84 0.37
N GLY A 107 -2.30 -12.02 -0.24
CA GLY A 107 -1.23 -12.51 -1.12
C GLY A 107 -1.16 -11.72 -2.42
N GLU A 108 -2.32 -11.41 -3.02
CA GLU A 108 -2.39 -10.61 -4.24
C GLU A 108 -1.89 -9.19 -4.02
N LEU A 109 -2.19 -8.55 -2.87
CA LEU A 109 -1.64 -7.24 -2.53
C LEU A 109 -0.10 -7.28 -2.57
N GLY A 110 0.50 -8.26 -1.89
CA GLY A 110 1.96 -8.45 -1.90
C GLY A 110 2.51 -8.66 -3.31
N HIS A 111 1.90 -9.56 -4.07
CA HIS A 111 2.30 -9.89 -5.43
C HIS A 111 2.25 -8.69 -6.41
N HIS A 112 1.26 -7.80 -6.25
CA HIS A 112 1.22 -6.57 -7.05
C HIS A 112 2.29 -5.57 -6.61
N LEU A 113 2.51 -5.41 -5.30
CA LEU A 113 3.56 -4.55 -4.78
C LEU A 113 4.97 -5.00 -5.22
N GLU A 114 5.25 -6.31 -5.24
CA GLU A 114 6.51 -6.87 -5.78
C GLU A 114 6.78 -6.45 -7.22
N ARG A 115 5.72 -6.24 -8.00
CA ARG A 115 5.80 -5.75 -9.39
C ARG A 115 5.80 -4.23 -9.50
N GLY A 116 5.85 -3.53 -8.35
CA GLY A 116 5.77 -2.07 -8.31
C GLY A 116 4.45 -1.55 -8.83
N ARG A 117 3.33 -2.18 -8.44
CA ARG A 117 1.97 -1.82 -8.85
C ARG A 117 1.16 -1.40 -7.63
N PRO A 118 0.94 -0.09 -7.41
CA PRO A 118 0.05 0.37 -6.35
C PRO A 118 -1.40 -0.03 -6.63
N LEU A 119 -2.15 -0.24 -5.56
CA LEU A 119 -3.54 -0.67 -5.62
C LEU A 119 -4.42 0.34 -4.88
N ILE A 120 -5.55 0.69 -5.45
CA ILE A 120 -6.60 1.42 -4.73
C ILE A 120 -7.51 0.37 -4.09
N VAL A 121 -7.75 0.49 -2.80
CA VAL A 121 -8.70 -0.34 -2.08
C VAL A 121 -9.78 0.51 -1.44
N SER A 122 -10.95 -0.08 -1.25
CA SER A 122 -12.05 0.55 -0.55
C SER A 122 -12.15 -0.01 0.86
N LEU A 123 -12.23 0.88 1.85
CA LEU A 123 -12.37 0.55 3.26
C LEU A 123 -13.68 1.12 3.80
N LYS A 124 -14.19 0.54 4.88
CA LYS A 124 -15.27 1.13 5.68
C LYS A 124 -14.84 1.18 7.13
N ALA A 125 -14.42 2.35 7.57
CA ALA A 125 -14.19 2.58 8.99
C ALA A 125 -15.51 2.38 9.76
N SER A 126 -15.44 1.77 10.94
CA SER A 126 -16.62 1.51 11.80
C SER A 126 -17.60 0.45 11.23
N GLY A 127 -17.15 -0.46 10.37
CA GLY A 127 -17.90 -1.62 9.91
C GLY A 127 -18.84 -1.34 8.72
N PRO A 128 -19.81 -2.21 8.44
CA PRO A 128 -20.56 -2.21 7.19
C PRO A 128 -21.37 -0.94 6.89
N HIS A 129 -21.69 -0.17 7.92
CA HIS A 129 -22.50 1.06 7.81
C HIS A 129 -21.63 2.34 7.81
N GLY A 130 -20.31 2.21 7.95
CA GLY A 130 -19.38 3.35 7.88
C GLY A 130 -19.31 3.96 6.47
N PRO A 131 -18.80 5.20 6.37
CA PRO A 131 -18.57 5.82 5.07
C PRO A 131 -17.51 5.04 4.29
N LEU A 132 -17.70 4.97 2.99
CA LEU A 132 -16.75 4.38 2.07
C LEU A 132 -15.53 5.28 1.93
N HIS A 133 -14.34 4.71 2.05
CA HIS A 133 -13.08 5.44 1.99
C HIS A 133 -12.08 4.73 1.07
N TYR A 134 -11.47 5.47 0.14
CA TYR A 134 -10.45 4.95 -0.75
C TYR A 134 -9.05 5.32 -0.26
N VAL A 135 -8.18 4.31 -0.18
CA VAL A 135 -6.76 4.46 0.12
C VAL A 135 -5.89 3.77 -0.92
N VAL A 136 -4.61 4.11 -1.00
CA VAL A 136 -3.66 3.45 -1.89
C VAL A 136 -2.73 2.54 -1.09
N VAL A 137 -2.77 1.25 -1.37
CA VAL A 137 -1.83 0.28 -0.79
C VAL A 137 -0.46 0.48 -1.42
N VAL A 138 0.55 0.73 -0.58
CA VAL A 138 1.91 1.08 -1.02
C VAL A 138 2.99 0.20 -0.41
N GLY A 139 2.66 -0.63 0.59
CA GLY A 139 3.65 -1.53 1.20
C GLY A 139 3.00 -2.63 2.04
N ILE A 140 3.75 -3.70 2.26
CA ILE A 140 3.32 -4.83 3.07
C ILE A 140 4.52 -5.44 3.81
N GLU A 141 4.31 -5.80 5.06
CA GLU A 141 5.26 -6.48 5.92
C GLU A 141 4.60 -7.78 6.43
N SER A 142 4.50 -8.74 5.52
CA SER A 142 3.69 -9.95 5.74
C SER A 142 4.09 -10.74 6.97
N ALA A 143 5.40 -10.85 7.27
CA ALA A 143 5.91 -11.57 8.43
C ALA A 143 5.47 -10.94 9.77
N LYS A 144 5.29 -9.62 9.80
CA LYS A 144 4.86 -8.89 11.01
C LYS A 144 3.37 -8.56 11.00
N GLY A 145 2.64 -8.88 9.93
CA GLY A 145 1.22 -8.62 9.80
C GLY A 145 0.88 -7.13 9.71
N TYR A 146 1.66 -6.35 8.97
CA TYR A 146 1.40 -4.93 8.72
C TYR A 146 1.23 -4.65 7.24
N ILE A 147 0.38 -3.66 6.95
CA ILE A 147 0.21 -3.06 5.63
C ILE A 147 0.42 -1.55 5.74
N TYR A 148 0.96 -0.97 4.68
CA TYR A 148 1.18 0.47 4.58
C TYR A 148 0.30 1.03 3.46
N VAL A 149 -0.45 2.07 3.80
CA VAL A 149 -1.33 2.75 2.87
C VAL A 149 -1.01 4.24 2.82
N ASN A 150 -1.19 4.87 1.67
CA ASN A 150 -1.36 6.30 1.60
C ASN A 150 -2.84 6.59 1.81
N ASP A 151 -3.18 7.10 2.99
CA ASP A 151 -4.54 7.48 3.34
C ASP A 151 -4.71 8.99 3.10
N PRO A 152 -5.47 9.41 2.08
CA PRO A 152 -5.59 10.82 1.72
C PRO A 152 -6.25 11.69 2.78
N ALA A 153 -7.00 11.10 3.71
CA ALA A 153 -7.60 11.80 4.85
C ALA A 153 -6.63 11.98 6.03
N GLN A 154 -5.56 11.20 6.06
CA GLN A 154 -4.65 11.15 7.20
C GLN A 154 -3.21 11.48 6.79
N GLN A 155 -2.48 10.51 6.24
CA GLN A 155 -1.05 10.67 5.94
C GLN A 155 -0.49 9.67 4.94
N LYS A 156 0.69 10.00 4.42
CA LYS A 156 1.53 9.08 3.65
C LYS A 156 2.06 7.96 4.56
N MET A 157 2.10 6.72 4.03
CA MET A 157 2.68 5.55 4.70
C MET A 157 2.04 5.26 6.08
N LEU A 158 0.73 5.40 6.19
CA LEU A 158 -0.01 4.97 7.38
C LEU A 158 0.13 3.47 7.55
N ARG A 159 0.65 3.04 8.70
CA ARG A 159 0.79 1.63 9.05
C ARG A 159 -0.48 1.12 9.74
N LEU A 160 -1.07 0.08 9.18
CA LEU A 160 -2.23 -0.61 9.76
C LEU A 160 -1.85 -2.05 10.11
N SER A 161 -2.45 -2.59 11.17
CA SER A 161 -2.37 -4.04 11.41
C SER A 161 -3.18 -4.78 10.35
N ARG A 162 -2.78 -6.01 10.04
CA ARG A 162 -3.53 -6.89 9.14
C ARG A 162 -4.98 -7.03 9.60
N GLU A 163 -5.20 -7.30 10.88
CA GLU A 163 -6.54 -7.48 11.44
C GLU A 163 -7.43 -6.24 11.24
N GLY A 164 -6.91 -5.04 11.57
CA GLY A 164 -7.66 -3.79 11.39
C GLY A 164 -7.98 -3.52 9.93
N PHE A 165 -6.99 -3.66 9.06
CA PHE A 165 -7.17 -3.47 7.61
C PHE A 165 -8.17 -4.47 7.03
N GLU A 166 -8.03 -5.76 7.33
CA GLU A 166 -8.93 -6.82 6.85
C GLU A 166 -10.37 -6.60 7.34
N SER A 167 -10.56 -6.15 8.57
CA SER A 167 -11.88 -5.82 9.10
C SER A 167 -12.59 -4.73 8.30
N GLU A 168 -11.89 -3.65 7.94
CA GLU A 168 -12.45 -2.55 7.16
C GLU A 168 -12.59 -2.91 5.67
N TRP A 169 -11.66 -3.68 5.13
CA TRP A 169 -11.65 -4.08 3.74
C TRP A 169 -12.71 -5.14 3.43
N SER A 170 -12.92 -6.11 4.33
CA SER A 170 -13.99 -7.09 4.19
C SER A 170 -15.39 -6.48 4.15
N ALA A 171 -15.59 -5.33 4.82
CA ALA A 171 -16.85 -4.59 4.77
C ALA A 171 -17.19 -4.00 3.39
N THR A 172 -16.23 -4.04 2.46
CA THR A 172 -16.38 -3.67 1.04
C THR A 172 -16.15 -4.85 0.10
N GLU A 173 -16.32 -6.09 0.60
CA GLU A 173 -16.08 -7.33 -0.16
C GLU A 173 -14.66 -7.38 -0.76
N HIS A 174 -13.67 -6.84 -0.05
CA HIS A 174 -12.27 -6.74 -0.49
C HIS A 174 -12.09 -6.04 -1.84
N TRP A 175 -12.95 -5.06 -2.13
CA TRP A 175 -12.88 -4.34 -3.41
C TRP A 175 -11.51 -3.71 -3.63
N THR A 176 -10.94 -4.04 -4.78
CA THR A 176 -9.59 -3.63 -5.18
C THR A 176 -9.59 -3.18 -6.63
N LEU A 177 -8.88 -2.08 -6.91
CA LEU A 177 -8.66 -1.58 -8.27
C LEU A 177 -7.17 -1.49 -8.55
N LEU A 178 -6.74 -2.20 -9.58
CA LEU A 178 -5.44 -2.05 -10.22
C LEU A 178 -5.60 -1.20 -11.48
N ALA A 179 -4.78 -0.16 -11.61
CA ALA A 179 -4.62 0.61 -12.85
C ALA A 179 -3.16 0.58 -13.28
N VAL A 180 -2.90 0.15 -14.51
CA VAL A 180 -1.55 0.10 -15.10
C VAL A 180 -1.55 0.82 -16.46
N PRO A 181 -0.53 1.61 -16.80
CA PRO A 181 -0.45 2.25 -18.10
C PRO A 181 -0.56 1.23 -19.24
N ARG A 182 -1.29 1.57 -20.30
CA ARG A 182 -1.20 0.79 -21.54
C ARG A 182 0.22 0.95 -22.09
N SER A 183 0.86 -0.15 -22.47
CA SER A 183 2.13 -0.09 -23.20
C SER A 183 1.91 0.76 -24.45
N ALA A 184 2.86 1.62 -24.80
CA ALA A 184 2.88 2.18 -26.14
C ALA A 184 3.20 1.00 -27.09
N ASP A 185 2.27 0.67 -27.97
CA ASP A 185 2.54 -0.24 -29.09
C ASP A 185 3.56 0.37 -30.02
#